data_eb7de569ce0bd5f91c3c4e4675062155
#
_entry.id   eb7de569ce0bd5f91c3c4e4675062155
#
_cell.length_a   1.000
_cell.length_b   1.000
_cell.length_c   1.000
_cell.angle_alpha   90.00
_cell.angle_beta   90.00
_cell.angle_gamma   90.00
#
_symmetry.space_group_name_H-M   'P 1'
#
loop_
_entity.id
_entity.type
_entity.pdbx_description
1 polymer ?
#
loop_
_entity_poly.entity_id
_entity_poly.type
_entity_poly.pdbx_seq_one_letter_code
_entity_poly.pdbx_strand_id
1 'polypeptide(L)'
;MVIYFFKERSKELIDFYDLVDGYFDKCENTSITSNDNELIINFDIPNFACSYRYLVTKRSRVTSMYRLNPNYMNTFMLCEIPEAIPQFLIRYILRQVEELCTKFGFAIYHDMIDNIHEFNMFEMIALLTKERKNYLQEHPEVVMYPIDQDMLNEICTYQASLSELPKIVKGDVVASPYIVLKDSSNHIYFSVNWQV
;
A
#
# COMPACT_ATOMS: atom_id res chain seq x y z
N MET A 1 5.08 -6.41 -4.59
CA MET A 1 3.80 -6.33 -5.34
C MET A 1 3.78 -5.05 -6.15
N VAL A 2 3.33 -5.06 -7.41
CA VAL A 2 3.36 -3.87 -8.29
C VAL A 2 2.02 -3.68 -8.99
N ILE A 3 1.47 -2.46 -8.92
CA ILE A 3 0.26 -2.05 -9.65
C ILE A 3 0.67 -1.03 -10.71
N TYR A 4 0.35 -1.29 -11.97
CA TYR A 4 0.61 -0.39 -13.09
C TYR A 4 -0.63 0.42 -13.44
N PHE A 5 -0.45 1.69 -13.81
CA PHE A 5 -1.54 2.58 -14.17
C PHE A 5 -1.61 2.80 -15.67
N PHE A 6 -2.82 2.79 -16.17
CA PHE A 6 -3.15 2.99 -17.58
C PHE A 6 -4.24 4.03 -17.72
N LYS A 7 -4.33 4.64 -18.89
CA LYS A 7 -5.39 5.57 -19.22
C LYS A 7 -6.03 5.19 -20.54
N GLU A 8 -7.34 5.37 -20.64
CA GLU A 8 -8.07 5.17 -21.90
C GLU A 8 -7.62 6.20 -22.93
N ARG A 9 -7.33 5.75 -24.17
CA ARG A 9 -6.83 6.61 -25.26
C ARG A 9 -7.81 7.69 -25.69
N SER A 10 -9.10 7.50 -25.46
CA SER A 10 -10.16 8.47 -25.74
C SER A 10 -10.14 9.67 -24.80
N LYS A 11 -9.46 9.57 -23.65
CA LYS A 11 -9.39 10.62 -22.63
C LYS A 11 -8.10 11.43 -22.77
N GLU A 12 -8.14 12.69 -22.34
CA GLU A 12 -6.96 13.55 -22.34
C GLU A 12 -5.83 12.96 -21.52
N LEU A 13 -4.61 13.10 -22.02
CA LEU A 13 -3.40 12.80 -21.27
C LEU A 13 -3.33 13.71 -20.04
N ILE A 14 -2.98 13.12 -18.92
CA ILE A 14 -2.70 13.90 -17.71
C ILE A 14 -1.30 14.47 -17.86
N ASP A 15 -1.18 15.79 -17.67
CA ASP A 15 0.12 16.38 -17.46
C ASP A 15 0.66 15.85 -16.14
N PHE A 16 1.91 15.45 -16.18
CA PHE A 16 2.57 14.91 -15.02
C PHE A 16 2.71 15.93 -13.87
N TYR A 17 2.86 17.21 -14.22
CA TYR A 17 2.85 18.30 -13.25
C TYR A 17 1.50 18.42 -12.53
N ASP A 18 0.38 18.26 -13.25
CA ASP A 18 -0.96 18.27 -12.67
C ASP A 18 -1.15 17.11 -11.66
N LEU A 19 -0.52 15.98 -11.92
CA LEU A 19 -0.55 14.84 -11.00
C LEU A 19 0.26 15.12 -9.72
N VAL A 20 1.47 15.65 -9.85
CA VAL A 20 2.35 15.96 -8.73
C VAL A 20 1.78 17.11 -7.91
N ASP A 21 1.63 18.29 -8.50
CA ASP A 21 1.17 19.51 -7.82
C ASP A 21 -0.31 19.41 -7.39
N GLY A 22 -1.11 18.72 -8.21
CA GLY A 22 -2.54 18.56 -7.98
C GLY A 22 -2.91 17.53 -6.92
N TYR A 23 -2.04 16.55 -6.67
CA TYR A 23 -2.32 15.45 -5.76
C TYR A 23 -1.17 15.15 -4.78
N PHE A 24 -0.01 14.74 -5.27
CA PHE A 24 1.05 14.21 -4.41
C PHE A 24 1.67 15.24 -3.46
N ASP A 25 1.84 16.48 -3.88
CA ASP A 25 2.36 17.55 -3.02
C ASP A 25 1.42 17.90 -1.86
N LYS A 26 0.15 17.52 -1.97
CA LYS A 26 -0.87 17.75 -0.93
C LYS A 26 -1.01 16.59 0.04
N CYS A 27 -0.35 15.47 -0.23
CA CYS A 27 -0.38 14.30 0.63
C CYS A 27 0.59 14.46 1.79
N GLU A 28 0.14 14.15 3.00
CA GLU A 28 0.98 14.09 4.18
C GLU A 28 1.91 12.87 4.13
N ASN A 29 3.02 12.92 4.86
CA ASN A 29 4.02 11.84 4.97
C ASN A 29 4.60 11.39 3.62
N THR A 30 4.78 12.34 2.71
CA THR A 30 5.25 12.12 1.35
C THR A 30 6.61 12.78 1.15
N SER A 31 7.51 12.11 0.43
CA SER A 31 8.74 12.70 -0.07
C SER A 31 8.88 12.45 -1.57
N ILE A 32 9.22 13.49 -2.32
CA ILE A 32 9.35 13.43 -3.78
C ILE A 32 10.81 13.64 -4.14
N THR A 33 11.36 12.70 -4.90
CA THR A 33 12.73 12.77 -5.43
C THR A 33 12.73 12.45 -6.90
N SER A 34 13.62 13.06 -7.66
CA SER A 34 13.76 12.82 -9.10
C SER A 34 15.21 12.61 -9.49
N ASN A 35 15.41 11.75 -10.48
CA ASN A 35 16.69 11.58 -11.17
C ASN A 35 16.47 11.58 -12.69
N ASP A 36 17.52 11.37 -13.46
CA ASP A 36 17.45 11.41 -14.93
C ASP A 36 16.48 10.39 -15.56
N ASN A 37 16.12 9.32 -14.84
CA ASN A 37 15.36 8.20 -15.38
C ASN A 37 13.95 8.05 -14.79
N GLU A 38 13.75 8.52 -13.56
CA GLU A 38 12.49 8.30 -12.85
C GLU A 38 12.21 9.40 -11.82
N LEU A 39 10.93 9.58 -11.52
CA LEU A 39 10.45 10.32 -10.38
C LEU A 39 9.93 9.30 -9.36
N ILE A 40 10.32 9.49 -8.12
CA ILE A 40 10.01 8.61 -6.99
C ILE A 40 9.20 9.41 -5.97
N ILE A 41 8.03 8.91 -5.63
CA ILE A 41 7.15 9.49 -4.62
C ILE A 41 7.00 8.45 -3.52
N ASN A 42 7.69 8.65 -2.39
CA ASN A 42 7.63 7.74 -1.26
C ASN A 42 6.55 8.20 -0.29
N PHE A 43 5.83 7.24 0.25
CA PHE A 43 4.84 7.41 1.30
C PHE A 43 5.23 6.61 2.53
N ASP A 44 5.38 7.28 3.65
CA ASP A 44 5.54 6.62 4.95
C ASP A 44 4.16 6.41 5.56
N ILE A 45 3.90 5.18 6.01
CA ILE A 45 2.63 4.89 6.67
C ILE A 45 2.73 5.31 8.13
N PRO A 46 1.92 6.28 8.59
CA PRO A 46 2.00 6.79 9.95
C PRO A 46 1.86 5.69 11.00
N ASN A 47 2.69 5.77 12.05
CA ASN A 47 2.76 4.80 13.15
C ASN A 47 3.28 3.39 12.75
N PHE A 48 3.70 3.19 11.50
CA PHE A 48 4.28 1.92 11.05
C PHE A 48 5.69 2.15 10.49
N ALA A 49 6.59 1.22 10.73
CA ALA A 49 7.90 1.21 10.09
C ALA A 49 7.78 0.61 8.67
N CYS A 50 6.92 1.18 7.88
CA CYS A 50 6.59 0.70 6.54
C CYS A 50 6.32 1.86 5.59
N SER A 51 6.82 1.75 4.38
CA SER A 51 6.59 2.69 3.30
C SER A 51 6.21 1.97 2.02
N TYR A 52 5.60 2.69 1.10
CA TYR A 52 5.34 2.27 -0.28
C TYR A 52 5.65 3.45 -1.20
N ARG A 53 5.69 3.22 -2.50
CA ARG A 53 6.07 4.29 -3.40
C ARG A 53 5.36 4.23 -4.75
N TYR A 54 5.16 5.40 -5.33
CA TYR A 54 4.85 5.52 -6.74
C TYR A 54 6.12 5.87 -7.52
N LEU A 55 6.25 5.27 -8.68
CA LEU A 55 7.33 5.55 -9.61
C LEU A 55 6.72 6.01 -10.92
N VAL A 56 7.33 7.04 -11.50
CA VAL A 56 7.09 7.39 -12.90
C VAL A 56 8.38 7.22 -13.65
N THR A 57 8.35 6.37 -14.65
CA THR A 57 9.54 5.92 -15.37
C THR A 57 9.50 6.39 -16.83
N LYS A 58 10.66 6.59 -17.44
CA LYS A 58 10.74 6.95 -18.86
C LYS A 58 10.34 5.81 -19.82
N ARG A 59 10.34 4.59 -19.33
CA ARG A 59 10.02 3.40 -20.13
C ARG A 59 9.06 2.49 -19.37
N SER A 60 8.18 1.81 -20.12
CA SER A 60 7.29 0.81 -19.52
C SER A 60 8.10 -0.32 -18.86
N ARG A 61 7.66 -0.72 -17.69
CA ARG A 61 8.12 -1.93 -17.00
C ARG A 61 7.18 -3.12 -17.21
N VAL A 62 6.08 -2.93 -17.95
CA VAL A 62 5.12 -4.01 -18.24
C VAL A 62 5.68 -4.91 -19.33
N THR A 63 5.91 -6.17 -19.01
CA THR A 63 6.53 -7.14 -19.91
C THR A 63 5.61 -7.63 -21.03
N SER A 64 4.30 -7.62 -20.80
CA SER A 64 3.27 -8.16 -21.71
C SER A 64 2.46 -7.09 -22.44
N MET A 65 3.02 -5.89 -22.64
CA MET A 65 2.35 -4.74 -23.27
C MET A 65 1.60 -5.09 -24.56
N TYR A 66 2.16 -5.96 -25.40
CA TYR A 66 1.55 -6.36 -26.69
C TYR A 66 0.30 -7.23 -26.56
N ARG A 67 0.03 -7.77 -25.36
CA ARG A 67 -1.15 -8.60 -25.05
C ARG A 67 -2.29 -7.79 -24.42
N LEU A 68 -1.98 -6.56 -23.98
CA LEU A 68 -2.93 -5.74 -23.27
C LEU A 68 -3.88 -5.04 -24.24
N ASN A 69 -4.99 -4.57 -23.68
CA ASN A 69 -6.05 -3.90 -24.42
C ASN A 69 -5.52 -2.63 -25.15
N PRO A 70 -5.61 -2.57 -26.51
CA PRO A 70 -5.08 -1.46 -27.29
C PRO A 70 -5.83 -0.12 -27.08
N ASN A 71 -7.01 -0.15 -26.44
CA ASN A 71 -7.77 1.07 -26.11
C ASN A 71 -7.15 1.87 -24.96
N TYR A 72 -6.18 1.27 -24.27
CA TYR A 72 -5.47 1.92 -23.17
C TYR A 72 -4.04 2.28 -23.55
N MET A 73 -3.52 3.31 -22.92
CA MET A 73 -2.11 3.69 -23.00
C MET A 73 -1.46 3.60 -21.62
N ASN A 74 -0.18 3.23 -21.60
CA ASN A 74 0.60 3.20 -20.39
C ASN A 74 0.92 4.62 -19.93
N THR A 75 0.66 4.94 -18.68
CA THR A 75 1.02 6.22 -18.06
C THR A 75 2.46 6.26 -17.58
N PHE A 76 3.18 5.14 -17.67
CA PHE A 76 4.52 4.94 -17.13
C PHE A 76 4.61 5.10 -15.61
N MET A 77 3.47 5.18 -14.95
CA MET A 77 3.35 5.22 -13.50
C MET A 77 3.04 3.83 -12.97
N LEU A 78 3.63 3.51 -11.83
CA LEU A 78 3.35 2.30 -11.08
C LEU A 78 3.40 2.57 -9.58
N CYS A 79 2.73 1.71 -8.79
CA CYS A 79 2.79 1.69 -7.33
C CYS A 79 3.52 0.41 -6.89
N GLU A 80 4.60 0.56 -6.14
CA GLU A 80 5.33 -0.56 -5.52
C GLU A 80 4.94 -0.67 -4.05
N ILE A 81 4.47 -1.86 -3.66
CA ILE A 81 4.01 -2.21 -2.32
C ILE A 81 4.90 -3.33 -1.78
N PRO A 82 5.41 -3.26 -0.54
CA PRO A 82 6.20 -4.33 0.06
C PRO A 82 5.46 -5.67 0.08
N GLU A 83 6.14 -6.76 -0.23
CA GLU A 83 5.50 -8.08 -0.39
C GLU A 83 5.05 -8.70 0.94
N ALA A 84 5.77 -8.42 2.03
CA ALA A 84 5.45 -8.94 3.36
C ALA A 84 4.40 -8.12 4.13
N ILE A 85 3.87 -7.04 3.53
CA ILE A 85 2.98 -6.09 4.21
C ILE A 85 1.69 -6.75 4.72
N PRO A 86 1.20 -6.46 5.94
CA PRO A 86 -0.06 -6.98 6.44
C PRO A 86 -1.28 -6.55 5.61
N GLN A 87 -2.32 -7.37 5.57
CA GLN A 87 -3.55 -7.08 4.81
C GLN A 87 -4.21 -5.76 5.24
N PHE A 88 -4.14 -5.39 6.51
CA PHE A 88 -4.61 -4.09 7.01
C PHE A 88 -3.96 -2.93 6.26
N LEU A 89 -2.64 -2.97 6.09
CA LEU A 89 -1.90 -1.93 5.39
C LEU A 89 -2.08 -2.00 3.86
N ILE A 90 -2.30 -3.18 3.29
CA ILE A 90 -2.72 -3.32 1.88
C ILE A 90 -3.99 -2.49 1.63
N ARG A 91 -5.00 -2.62 2.51
CA ARG A 91 -6.24 -1.83 2.39
C ARG A 91 -6.00 -0.32 2.50
N TYR A 92 -5.10 0.08 3.39
CA TYR A 92 -4.73 1.48 3.55
C TYR A 92 -4.14 2.05 2.24
N ILE A 93 -3.19 1.34 1.63
CA ILE A 93 -2.56 1.76 0.38
C ILE A 93 -3.57 1.75 -0.79
N LEU A 94 -4.38 0.70 -0.88
CA LEU A 94 -5.36 0.56 -1.97
C LEU A 94 -6.44 1.66 -1.95
N ARG A 95 -6.76 2.27 -0.81
CA ARG A 95 -7.63 3.45 -0.76
C ARG A 95 -7.03 4.62 -1.52
N GLN A 96 -5.73 4.86 -1.39
CA GLN A 96 -5.07 5.91 -2.15
C GLN A 96 -4.99 5.57 -3.65
N VAL A 97 -4.76 4.32 -4.01
CA VAL A 97 -4.82 3.86 -5.41
C VAL A 97 -6.22 4.08 -6.00
N GLU A 98 -7.28 3.77 -5.24
CA GLU A 98 -8.68 4.02 -5.63
C GLU A 98 -8.96 5.51 -5.87
N GLU A 99 -8.46 6.36 -4.96
CA GLU A 99 -8.57 7.82 -5.08
C GLU A 99 -7.92 8.33 -6.37
N LEU A 100 -6.69 7.87 -6.65
CA LEU A 100 -5.97 8.21 -7.88
C LEU A 100 -6.74 7.75 -9.13
N CYS A 101 -7.21 6.50 -9.13
CA CYS A 101 -7.99 5.95 -10.23
C CYS A 101 -9.27 6.76 -10.47
N THR A 102 -9.99 7.10 -9.41
CA THR A 102 -11.22 7.88 -9.48
C THR A 102 -10.96 9.31 -9.97
N LYS A 103 -9.98 9.99 -9.37
CA LYS A 103 -9.70 11.40 -9.66
C LYS A 103 -9.18 11.63 -11.08
N PHE A 104 -8.30 10.76 -11.54
CA PHE A 104 -7.60 10.92 -12.82
C PHE A 104 -8.10 10.00 -13.92
N GLY A 105 -9.10 9.15 -13.63
CA GLY A 105 -9.66 8.21 -14.59
C GLY A 105 -8.65 7.15 -15.04
N PHE A 106 -7.84 6.64 -14.10
CA PHE A 106 -6.93 5.55 -14.39
C PHE A 106 -7.65 4.20 -14.34
N ALA A 107 -7.20 3.30 -15.20
CA ALA A 107 -7.36 1.86 -15.09
C ALA A 107 -6.06 1.25 -14.58
N ILE A 108 -6.11 0.03 -14.11
CA ILE A 108 -4.97 -0.67 -13.53
C ILE A 108 -4.65 -1.96 -14.28
N TYR A 109 -3.41 -2.38 -14.13
CA TYR A 109 -2.91 -3.69 -14.53
C TYR A 109 -1.99 -4.24 -13.44
N HIS A 110 -2.05 -5.54 -13.25
CA HIS A 110 -1.16 -6.31 -12.39
C HIS A 110 -0.78 -7.59 -13.10
N ASP A 111 0.45 -8.09 -12.94
CA ASP A 111 0.96 -9.25 -13.70
C ASP A 111 0.16 -10.54 -13.47
N MET A 112 -0.62 -10.64 -12.41
CA MET A 112 -1.55 -11.74 -12.14
C MET A 112 -2.95 -11.54 -12.73
N ILE A 113 -3.18 -10.48 -13.49
CA ILE A 113 -4.45 -10.16 -14.16
C ILE A 113 -4.23 -10.23 -15.67
N ASP A 114 -5.20 -10.78 -16.40
CA ASP A 114 -5.04 -11.02 -17.84
C ASP A 114 -5.10 -9.74 -18.68
N ASN A 115 -5.71 -8.66 -18.19
CA ASN A 115 -5.92 -7.43 -18.95
C ASN A 115 -6.02 -6.18 -18.06
N ILE A 116 -5.99 -5.01 -18.68
CA ILE A 116 -6.27 -3.72 -18.03
C ILE A 116 -7.77 -3.63 -17.72
N HIS A 117 -8.10 -3.22 -16.50
CA HIS A 117 -9.50 -3.03 -16.07
C HIS A 117 -9.63 -1.84 -15.10
N GLU A 118 -10.86 -1.46 -14.82
CA GLU A 118 -11.15 -0.47 -13.80
C GLU A 118 -10.77 -0.99 -12.42
N PHE A 119 -10.40 -0.07 -11.52
CA PHE A 119 -10.02 -0.44 -10.17
C PHE A 119 -11.19 -1.09 -9.42
N ASN A 120 -10.94 -2.24 -8.79
CA ASN A 120 -11.87 -2.92 -7.90
C ASN A 120 -11.17 -3.27 -6.58
N MET A 121 -11.61 -2.65 -5.49
CA MET A 121 -11.02 -2.81 -4.16
C MET A 121 -11.00 -4.26 -3.69
N PHE A 122 -12.11 -5.00 -3.84
CA PHE A 122 -12.21 -6.39 -3.35
C PHE A 122 -11.29 -7.33 -4.13
N GLU A 123 -11.25 -7.16 -5.44
CA GLU A 123 -10.39 -7.96 -6.32
C GLU A 123 -8.92 -7.71 -6.00
N MET A 124 -8.52 -6.45 -5.85
CA MET A 124 -7.13 -6.08 -5.53
C MET A 124 -6.70 -6.55 -4.15
N ILE A 125 -7.57 -6.46 -3.13
CA ILE A 125 -7.29 -7.03 -1.80
C ILE A 125 -7.07 -8.55 -1.89
N ALA A 126 -7.95 -9.26 -2.59
CA ALA A 126 -7.84 -10.71 -2.75
C ALA A 126 -6.53 -11.10 -3.46
N LEU A 127 -6.21 -10.40 -4.54
CA LEU A 127 -5.01 -10.61 -5.34
C LEU A 127 -3.74 -10.36 -4.54
N LEU A 128 -3.58 -9.18 -3.94
CA LEU A 128 -2.39 -8.84 -3.17
C LEU A 128 -2.25 -9.68 -1.90
N THR A 129 -3.36 -10.10 -1.28
CA THR A 129 -3.32 -11.04 -0.16
C THR A 129 -2.80 -12.42 -0.59
N LYS A 130 -3.19 -12.89 -1.79
CA LYS A 130 -2.69 -14.14 -2.36
C LYS A 130 -1.20 -14.04 -2.68
N GLU A 131 -0.76 -12.95 -3.30
CA GLU A 131 0.65 -12.70 -3.61
C GLU A 131 1.50 -12.66 -2.34
N ARG A 132 1.05 -11.92 -1.31
CA ARG A 132 1.68 -11.92 0.01
C ARG A 132 1.81 -13.32 0.60
N LYS A 133 0.74 -14.12 0.54
CA LYS A 133 0.77 -15.49 1.06
C LYS A 133 1.82 -16.34 0.35
N ASN A 134 1.91 -16.24 -0.95
CA ASN A 134 2.92 -16.96 -1.74
C ASN A 134 4.33 -16.50 -1.34
N TYR A 135 4.56 -15.20 -1.26
CA TYR A 135 5.84 -14.64 -0.83
C TYR A 135 6.27 -15.15 0.56
N LEU A 136 5.37 -15.15 1.56
CA LEU A 136 5.68 -15.64 2.90
C LEU A 136 5.91 -17.16 2.97
N GLN A 137 5.34 -17.93 2.02
CA GLN A 137 5.63 -19.38 1.90
C GLN A 137 7.02 -19.63 1.32
N GLU A 138 7.47 -18.79 0.39
CA GLU A 138 8.80 -18.86 -0.21
C GLU A 138 9.89 -18.27 0.69
N HIS A 139 9.51 -17.35 1.61
CA HIS A 139 10.38 -16.63 2.52
C HIS A 139 9.96 -16.78 3.99
N PRO A 140 9.99 -18.00 4.55
CA PRO A 140 9.55 -18.24 5.94
C PRO A 140 10.40 -17.50 6.98
N GLU A 141 11.63 -17.11 6.65
CA GLU A 141 12.54 -16.33 7.51
C GLU A 141 12.02 -14.92 7.80
N VAL A 142 11.10 -14.39 6.98
CA VAL A 142 10.50 -13.06 7.19
C VAL A 142 9.49 -13.09 8.35
N VAL A 143 8.93 -14.25 8.67
CA VAL A 143 7.93 -14.41 9.72
C VAL A 143 8.63 -14.65 11.06
N MET A 144 8.80 -13.61 11.87
CA MET A 144 9.38 -13.73 13.22
C MET A 144 8.44 -14.46 14.19
N TYR A 145 7.13 -14.21 14.08
CA TYR A 145 6.11 -14.80 14.92
C TYR A 145 4.92 -15.28 14.08
N PRO A 146 4.44 -16.51 14.27
CA PRO A 146 3.27 -17.03 13.57
C PRO A 146 1.97 -16.46 14.18
N ILE A 147 1.72 -15.18 13.94
CA ILE A 147 0.52 -14.47 14.39
C ILE A 147 -0.60 -14.73 13.36
N ASP A 148 -1.78 -15.10 13.84
CA ASP A 148 -2.94 -15.25 12.96
C ASP A 148 -3.42 -13.89 12.39
N GLN A 149 -4.23 -13.95 11.35
CA GLN A 149 -4.62 -12.74 10.63
C GLN A 149 -5.51 -11.81 11.46
N ASP A 150 -6.35 -12.36 12.33
CA ASP A 150 -7.28 -11.56 13.14
C ASP A 150 -6.51 -10.80 14.21
N MET A 151 -5.62 -11.47 14.93
CA MET A 151 -4.73 -10.84 15.90
C MET A 151 -3.83 -9.79 15.22
N LEU A 152 -3.30 -10.07 14.03
CA LEU A 152 -2.50 -9.11 13.29
C LEU A 152 -3.31 -7.86 12.92
N ASN A 153 -4.57 -8.02 12.53
CA ASN A 153 -5.46 -6.89 12.25
C ASN A 153 -5.74 -6.07 13.52
N GLU A 154 -5.94 -6.71 14.67
CA GLU A 154 -6.12 -6.03 15.96
C GLU A 154 -4.87 -5.22 16.34
N ILE A 155 -3.68 -5.81 16.23
CA ILE A 155 -2.40 -5.13 16.46
C ILE A 155 -2.27 -3.91 15.54
N CYS A 156 -2.53 -4.08 14.25
CA CYS A 156 -2.45 -2.99 13.28
C CYS A 156 -3.48 -1.89 13.56
N THR A 157 -4.70 -2.25 13.98
CA THR A 157 -5.75 -1.28 14.35
C THR A 157 -5.32 -0.46 15.56
N TYR A 158 -4.79 -1.12 16.59
CA TYR A 158 -4.25 -0.43 17.76
C TYR A 158 -3.09 0.50 17.39
N GLN A 159 -2.13 0.00 16.63
CA GLN A 159 -0.97 0.76 16.18
C GLN A 159 -1.37 2.00 15.37
N ALA A 160 -2.34 1.88 14.48
CA ALA A 160 -2.85 3.00 13.69
C ALA A 160 -3.51 4.07 14.57
N SER A 161 -4.12 3.68 15.70
CA SER A 161 -4.82 4.59 16.61
C SER A 161 -3.92 5.25 17.66
N LEU A 162 -2.64 4.87 17.78
CA LEU A 162 -1.76 5.32 18.84
C LEU A 162 -1.68 6.85 19.00
N SER A 163 -1.65 7.58 17.90
CA SER A 163 -1.60 9.04 17.92
C SER A 163 -2.91 9.71 18.34
N GLU A 164 -4.04 9.02 18.21
CA GLU A 164 -5.36 9.53 18.52
C GLU A 164 -5.83 9.14 19.94
N LEU A 165 -5.35 8.02 20.48
CA LEU A 165 -5.75 7.54 21.79
C LEU A 165 -5.61 8.56 22.92
N PRO A 166 -4.51 9.32 23.05
CA PRO A 166 -4.37 10.37 24.07
C PRO A 166 -5.40 11.48 23.94
N LYS A 167 -5.90 11.75 22.73
CA LYS A 167 -6.93 12.78 22.48
C LYS A 167 -8.33 12.33 22.91
N ILE A 168 -8.58 11.01 22.84
CA ILE A 168 -9.89 10.40 23.16
C ILE A 168 -10.02 10.16 24.65
N VAL A 169 -8.94 9.72 25.30
CA VAL A 169 -8.92 9.44 26.74
C VAL A 169 -8.67 10.77 27.49
N LYS A 170 -9.65 11.17 28.30
CA LYS A 170 -9.51 12.36 29.14
C LYS A 170 -8.48 12.10 30.25
N GLY A 171 -7.33 12.76 30.19
CA GLY A 171 -6.25 12.65 31.18
C GLY A 171 -4.87 12.62 30.51
N ASP A 172 -3.81 12.69 31.31
CA ASP A 172 -2.42 12.58 30.84
C ASP A 172 -2.07 11.10 30.57
N VAL A 173 -2.76 10.49 29.63
CA VAL A 173 -2.54 9.08 29.27
C VAL A 173 -1.46 8.96 28.21
N VAL A 174 -0.42 8.18 28.51
CA VAL A 174 0.58 7.81 27.53
C VAL A 174 0.27 6.40 27.03
N ALA A 175 -0.21 6.29 25.80
CA ALA A 175 -0.41 5.01 25.13
C ALA A 175 0.95 4.50 24.63
N SER A 176 1.38 3.33 25.14
CA SER A 176 2.62 2.70 24.70
C SER A 176 2.43 1.81 23.48
N PRO A 177 3.49 1.51 22.73
CA PRO A 177 3.46 0.47 21.71
C PRO A 177 2.99 -0.87 22.30
N TYR A 178 2.46 -1.74 21.44
CA TYR A 178 2.05 -3.07 21.85
C TYR A 178 3.27 -3.95 22.22
N ILE A 179 3.01 -4.97 23.04
CA ILE A 179 3.98 -6.00 23.42
C ILE A 179 3.43 -7.35 22.95
N VAL A 180 4.26 -8.12 22.27
CA VAL A 180 3.93 -9.51 21.91
C VAL A 180 4.48 -10.42 22.99
N LEU A 181 3.61 -11.22 23.58
CA LEU A 181 3.92 -12.18 24.62
C LEU A 181 3.75 -13.59 24.09
N LYS A 182 4.62 -14.50 24.52
CA LYS A 182 4.55 -15.91 24.19
C LYS A 182 4.57 -16.72 25.48
N ASP A 183 3.57 -17.59 25.67
CA ASP A 183 3.51 -18.48 26.83
C ASP A 183 4.36 -19.75 26.64
N SER A 184 4.43 -20.57 27.69
CA SER A 184 5.16 -21.85 27.68
C SER A 184 4.58 -22.90 26.70
N SER A 185 3.34 -22.71 26.27
CA SER A 185 2.65 -23.56 25.30
C SER A 185 2.78 -23.02 23.85
N ASN A 186 3.60 -22.00 23.64
CA ASN A 186 3.80 -21.30 22.37
C ASN A 186 2.58 -20.50 21.86
N HIS A 187 1.58 -20.26 22.69
CA HIS A 187 0.52 -19.33 22.32
C HIS A 187 1.05 -17.90 22.34
N ILE A 188 0.58 -17.12 21.38
CA ILE A 188 0.97 -15.72 21.20
C ILE A 188 -0.20 -14.84 21.63
N TYR A 189 0.12 -13.82 22.40
CA TYR A 189 -0.82 -12.78 22.85
C TYR A 189 -0.22 -11.42 22.55
N PHE A 190 -1.05 -10.42 22.28
CA PHE A 190 -0.58 -9.06 22.35
C PHE A 190 -1.18 -8.35 23.58
N SER A 191 -0.43 -7.43 24.12
CA SER A 191 -0.83 -6.62 25.27
C SER A 191 -0.39 -5.18 25.05
N VAL A 192 -1.09 -4.28 25.73
CA VAL A 192 -0.78 -2.86 25.74
C VAL A 192 -0.66 -2.38 27.17
N ASN A 193 0.28 -1.46 27.44
CA ASN A 193 0.45 -0.86 28.73
C ASN A 193 0.20 0.65 28.62
N TRP A 194 -0.79 1.13 29.35
CA TRP A 194 -1.09 2.55 29.41
C TRP A 194 -0.62 3.11 30.75
N GLN A 195 0.11 4.21 30.70
CA GLN A 195 0.47 4.98 31.89
C GLN A 195 -0.53 6.14 32.04
N VAL A 196 -1.08 6.24 33.24
CA VAL A 196 -2.03 7.30 33.65
C VAL A 196 -1.33 8.22 34.62
#